data_95059d80eef3db4f392569cd019a81ea
#
_entry.id   95059d80eef3db4f392569cd019a81ea
#
_cell.length_a   1.000
_cell.length_b   1.000
_cell.length_c   1.000
_cell.angle_alpha   90.00
_cell.angle_beta   90.00
_cell.angle_gamma   90.00
#
_symmetry.space_group_name_H-M   'P 1'
#
loop_
_entity.id
_entity.type
_entity.pdbx_description
1 polymer ?
#
loop_
_entity_poly.entity_id
_entity_poly.type
_entity_poly.pdbx_seq_one_letter_code
_entity_poly.pdbx_strand_id
1 'polypeptide(L)'
;MPTLEWIGKEKVINHHQDVPFRVLERKYSYDESGQHDEDNGSENMIIRGDNLEALKALLPRYEGRVKCIYIDPPYNTGNEGWVYNDNVNDPKIKKWLGEVVGKEGEDLTRHDKWLCMMYPRLKLLQKLLADDGAIFISIDDAEFFNLRSVCNEVFGEQNFIATIIWRKNYAPKSTAKHFSEDHDYILVFGKNADMWTPHKMPRTEKQNKAYKNPDNDPRGLWRPNNLAARNYYSKGTYSITCPSGRVIDGPPSGSYGRVSEEKFHELDKDGRIWWGKDGNNVPAPKIFLSEVSDGIVPQTLWSYEEVGHTQDAKKEIKSIFSGEMPFDTPKPYRLIERILRIASDSNSIILDSFAGSGTTAHAVLNMNKTDGGHRKFILVEMMDYADSITAERVKRVISGYGEGKNAVEGTGGNFSFYDLGDTLLLPDGNLNENVGEAKIRDYIWYTETKEPMMDSVSTDEPYYLGTSRDTAYYFYYKKKEITTLDYDFLSTVKTKAAGYIIYADLCTISDEELKKWNITFKKIPRDIAKV
;
A
#
# COMPACT_ATOMS: atom_id res chain seq x y z
N MET A 1 24.66 -6.94 -5.78
CA MET A 1 23.66 -6.18 -6.53
C MET A 1 24.29 -4.88 -7.04
N PRO A 2 24.08 -4.46 -8.29
CA PRO A 2 24.52 -3.14 -8.74
C PRO A 2 23.84 -2.06 -7.90
N THR A 3 24.60 -1.06 -7.47
CA THR A 3 24.11 0.07 -6.69
C THR A 3 24.01 1.27 -7.63
N LEU A 4 22.86 1.97 -7.61
CA LEU A 4 22.68 3.20 -8.35
C LEU A 4 23.34 4.34 -7.58
N GLU A 5 24.28 5.06 -8.23
CA GLU A 5 24.91 6.25 -7.67
C GLU A 5 24.37 7.50 -8.35
N TRP A 6 24.09 8.53 -7.56
CA TRP A 6 23.66 9.85 -8.02
C TRP A 6 24.18 10.95 -7.11
N ILE A 7 24.23 12.18 -7.61
CA ILE A 7 24.68 13.33 -6.82
C ILE A 7 23.67 13.61 -5.70
N GLY A 8 24.16 13.74 -4.46
CA GLY A 8 23.33 13.97 -3.28
C GLY A 8 22.85 12.69 -2.55
N LYS A 9 23.16 11.48 -3.05
CA LYS A 9 22.77 10.22 -2.39
C LYS A 9 23.23 10.17 -0.93
N GLU A 10 24.47 10.53 -0.63
CA GLU A 10 25.03 10.50 0.73
C GLU A 10 24.25 11.36 1.72
N LYS A 11 23.66 12.47 1.23
CA LYS A 11 22.86 13.39 2.06
C LYS A 11 21.48 12.84 2.41
N VAL A 12 20.92 12.00 1.54
CA VAL A 12 19.53 11.53 1.69
C VAL A 12 19.40 10.09 2.17
N ILE A 13 20.47 9.30 2.11
CA ILE A 13 20.43 7.86 2.46
C ILE A 13 19.92 7.60 3.89
N ASN A 14 20.27 8.47 4.83
CA ASN A 14 19.84 8.41 6.23
C ASN A 14 18.86 9.53 6.61
N HIS A 15 18.55 10.44 5.71
CA HIS A 15 17.73 11.63 6.01
C HIS A 15 16.35 11.28 6.61
N HIS A 16 15.75 10.14 6.25
CA HIS A 16 14.52 9.65 6.85
C HIS A 16 14.61 9.43 8.38
N GLN A 17 15.82 9.32 8.93
CA GLN A 17 16.05 9.22 10.39
C GLN A 17 16.05 10.61 11.03
N ASP A 18 16.57 11.62 10.33
CA ASP A 18 16.74 12.98 10.83
C ASP A 18 15.46 13.83 10.74
N VAL A 19 14.49 13.39 9.93
CA VAL A 19 13.17 14.04 9.83
C VAL A 19 12.51 14.09 11.20
N PRO A 20 12.08 15.28 11.69
CA PRO A 20 11.48 15.40 13.00
C PRO A 20 10.11 14.69 13.06
N PHE A 21 9.80 14.12 14.20
CA PHE A 21 8.44 13.67 14.46
C PHE A 21 7.53 14.86 14.70
N ARG A 22 6.47 14.99 13.89
CA ARG A 22 5.40 15.97 14.07
C ARG A 22 4.14 15.30 14.57
N VAL A 23 3.31 16.07 15.22
CA VAL A 23 1.95 15.65 15.58
C VAL A 23 1.02 15.85 14.40
N LEU A 24 -0.03 15.03 14.32
CA LEU A 24 -1.14 15.25 13.41
C LEU A 24 -2.23 16.02 14.15
N GLU A 25 -2.58 17.19 13.64
CA GLU A 25 -3.63 18.05 14.18
C GLU A 25 -4.91 17.88 13.39
N ARG A 26 -5.93 17.26 13.99
CA ARG A 26 -7.24 17.14 13.36
C ARG A 26 -7.88 18.53 13.21
N LYS A 27 -8.34 18.84 12.01
CA LYS A 27 -9.03 20.10 11.70
C LYS A 27 -10.55 19.93 11.71
N TYR A 28 -11.03 18.83 11.12
CA TYR A 28 -12.43 18.45 11.11
C TYR A 28 -12.59 16.96 10.84
N SER A 29 -13.78 16.45 11.07
CA SER A 29 -14.24 15.15 10.61
C SER A 29 -15.39 15.31 9.63
N TYR A 30 -15.62 14.32 8.77
CA TYR A 30 -16.71 14.31 7.78
C TYR A 30 -17.37 12.94 7.71
N ASP A 31 -18.68 12.90 7.59
CA ASP A 31 -19.48 11.70 7.34
C ASP A 31 -20.74 12.05 6.52
N GLU A 32 -21.69 11.13 6.42
CA GLU A 32 -22.95 11.33 5.67
C GLU A 32 -23.79 12.50 6.19
N SER A 33 -23.62 12.89 7.46
CA SER A 33 -24.33 14.03 8.05
C SER A 33 -23.63 15.37 7.80
N GLY A 34 -22.41 15.36 7.25
CA GLY A 34 -21.65 16.54 6.87
C GLY A 34 -20.33 16.69 7.63
N GLN A 35 -19.84 17.92 7.72
CA GLN A 35 -18.59 18.26 8.39
C GLN A 35 -18.82 18.62 9.86
N HIS A 36 -17.94 18.10 10.73
CA HIS A 36 -17.99 18.26 12.20
C HIS A 36 -16.66 18.74 12.75
N ASP A 37 -16.69 19.61 13.74
CA ASP A 37 -15.48 20.01 14.48
C ASP A 37 -15.07 18.94 15.50
N GLU A 38 -16.04 18.16 16.02
CA GLU A 38 -15.77 17.06 16.92
C GLU A 38 -15.19 15.86 16.19
N ASP A 39 -14.49 15.00 16.94
CA ASP A 39 -13.97 13.74 16.45
C ASP A 39 -15.13 12.72 16.32
N ASN A 40 -15.36 12.24 15.13
CA ASN A 40 -16.35 11.20 14.87
C ASN A 40 -15.78 9.77 14.98
N GLY A 41 -14.55 9.62 15.48
CA GLY A 41 -13.87 8.35 15.64
C GLY A 41 -13.41 7.70 14.32
N SER A 42 -13.31 8.48 13.24
CA SER A 42 -12.87 7.95 11.95
C SER A 42 -11.42 7.49 11.99
N GLU A 43 -11.18 6.28 11.47
CA GLU A 43 -9.84 5.76 11.21
C GLU A 43 -9.34 6.09 9.80
N ASN A 44 -10.18 6.70 8.94
CA ASN A 44 -9.80 7.21 7.64
C ASN A 44 -9.20 8.61 7.78
N MET A 45 -8.06 8.85 7.13
CA MET A 45 -7.28 10.06 7.31
C MET A 45 -6.95 10.71 5.97
N ILE A 46 -7.08 12.04 5.92
CA ILE A 46 -6.50 12.89 4.87
C ILE A 46 -5.57 13.87 5.56
N ILE A 47 -4.29 13.85 5.23
CA ILE A 47 -3.25 14.64 5.89
C ILE A 47 -2.70 15.65 4.87
N ARG A 48 -2.82 16.94 5.18
CA ARG A 48 -2.20 18.01 4.41
C ARG A 48 -0.82 18.33 4.97
N GLY A 49 0.21 18.22 4.14
CA GLY A 49 1.58 18.57 4.50
C GLY A 49 2.62 17.81 3.69
N ASP A 50 3.90 18.12 3.93
CA ASP A 50 4.99 17.38 3.30
C ASP A 50 4.88 15.89 3.61
N ASN A 51 4.92 15.08 2.55
CA ASN A 51 4.70 13.65 2.69
C ASN A 51 5.84 12.94 3.46
N LEU A 52 7.07 13.44 3.43
CA LEU A 52 8.16 12.87 4.21
C LEU A 52 7.94 13.06 5.72
N GLU A 53 7.52 14.27 6.14
CA GLU A 53 7.18 14.58 7.54
C GLU A 53 5.90 13.83 7.97
N ALA A 54 4.89 13.75 7.10
CA ALA A 54 3.66 13.02 7.38
C ALA A 54 3.90 11.51 7.55
N LEU A 55 4.69 10.90 6.68
CA LEU A 55 5.07 9.49 6.79
C LEU A 55 5.85 9.21 8.09
N LYS A 56 6.72 10.14 8.50
CA LYS A 56 7.41 10.04 9.80
C LYS A 56 6.43 10.13 10.98
N ALA A 57 5.47 11.05 10.91
CA ALA A 57 4.44 11.24 11.93
C ALA A 57 3.51 10.02 12.10
N LEU A 58 3.34 9.21 11.04
CA LEU A 58 2.53 7.99 11.06
C LEU A 58 3.23 6.80 11.74
N LEU A 59 4.57 6.75 11.80
CA LEU A 59 5.31 5.60 12.33
C LEU A 59 4.85 5.17 13.72
N PRO A 60 4.63 6.07 14.71
CA PRO A 60 4.28 5.69 16.07
C PRO A 60 3.01 4.83 16.19
N ARG A 61 2.12 4.87 15.20
CA ARG A 61 0.87 4.10 15.19
C ARG A 61 0.74 3.11 14.05
N TYR A 62 1.51 3.26 12.97
CA TYR A 62 1.30 2.51 11.72
C TYR A 62 2.53 1.75 11.21
N GLU A 63 3.70 1.78 11.88
CA GLU A 63 4.85 0.97 11.46
C GLU A 63 4.47 -0.51 11.40
N GLY A 64 4.72 -1.15 10.23
CA GLY A 64 4.42 -2.56 10.00
C GLY A 64 2.93 -2.91 9.91
N ARG A 65 2.01 -1.93 9.74
CA ARG A 65 0.57 -2.18 9.76
C ARG A 65 -0.14 -1.93 8.42
N VAL A 66 0.48 -1.23 7.50
CA VAL A 66 -0.12 -0.89 6.21
C VAL A 66 -0.06 -2.10 5.27
N LYS A 67 -1.20 -2.60 4.85
CA LYS A 67 -1.30 -3.80 4.01
C LYS A 67 -1.03 -3.52 2.53
N CYS A 68 -1.53 -2.39 2.04
CA CYS A 68 -1.38 -1.98 0.65
C CYS A 68 -0.97 -0.52 0.58
N ILE A 69 0.13 -0.25 -0.11
CA ILE A 69 0.55 1.10 -0.46
C ILE A 69 0.39 1.26 -1.97
N TYR A 70 -0.32 2.31 -2.39
CA TYR A 70 -0.31 2.78 -3.76
C TYR A 70 0.24 4.20 -3.78
N ILE A 71 1.16 4.49 -4.68
CA ILE A 71 1.64 5.86 -4.90
C ILE A 71 1.77 6.16 -6.39
N ASP A 72 1.52 7.43 -6.72
CA ASP A 72 1.64 8.02 -8.05
C ASP A 72 2.58 9.24 -7.96
N PRO A 73 3.91 9.03 -7.79
CA PRO A 73 4.86 10.12 -7.63
C PRO A 73 5.00 10.93 -8.93
N PRO A 74 5.57 12.14 -8.88
CA PRO A 74 5.89 12.89 -10.09
C PRO A 74 6.71 12.05 -11.08
N TYR A 75 6.32 12.03 -12.36
CA TYR A 75 6.98 11.22 -13.39
C TYR A 75 8.28 11.83 -13.93
N ASN A 76 8.50 13.12 -13.64
CA ASN A 76 9.72 13.82 -14.01
C ASN A 76 10.00 13.85 -15.53
N THR A 77 8.94 13.97 -16.35
CA THR A 77 9.01 13.92 -17.82
C THR A 77 9.75 15.09 -18.47
N GLY A 78 10.01 16.17 -17.70
CA GLY A 78 10.69 17.36 -18.17
C GLY A 78 9.78 18.35 -18.91
N ASN A 79 8.47 18.14 -18.91
CA ASN A 79 7.50 19.09 -19.47
C ASN A 79 7.20 20.20 -18.45
N GLU A 80 7.87 21.33 -18.57
CA GLU A 80 7.85 22.44 -17.59
C GLU A 80 6.54 23.24 -17.53
N GLY A 81 5.53 22.92 -18.35
CA GLY A 81 4.30 23.72 -18.48
C GLY A 81 3.09 23.25 -17.68
N TRP A 82 3.19 22.20 -16.88
CA TRP A 82 2.05 21.62 -16.16
C TRP A 82 2.00 22.11 -14.71
N VAL A 83 0.86 22.64 -14.31
CA VAL A 83 0.60 23.22 -12.97
C VAL A 83 0.63 22.15 -11.86
N TYR A 84 0.45 20.89 -12.19
CA TYR A 84 0.47 19.75 -11.29
C TYR A 84 1.73 18.92 -11.46
N ASN A 85 2.64 19.14 -10.60
CA ASN A 85 3.72 18.32 -10.03
C ASN A 85 4.27 17.11 -10.81
N ASP A 86 4.42 17.24 -12.12
CA ASP A 86 5.28 16.31 -12.85
C ASP A 86 6.78 16.63 -12.62
N ASN A 87 7.07 17.71 -11.89
CA ASN A 87 8.41 18.29 -11.84
C ASN A 87 8.89 18.49 -10.40
N VAL A 88 10.06 17.99 -10.08
CA VAL A 88 10.83 18.24 -8.84
C VAL A 88 11.14 19.74 -8.63
N ASN A 89 10.64 20.60 -9.48
CA ASN A 89 10.79 22.06 -9.45
C ASN A 89 9.77 22.80 -8.58
N ASP A 90 8.89 22.10 -7.85
CA ASP A 90 8.02 22.73 -6.86
C ASP A 90 8.84 23.57 -5.86
N PRO A 91 8.42 24.78 -5.51
CA PRO A 91 9.13 25.64 -4.57
C PRO A 91 9.42 25.00 -3.21
N LYS A 92 8.49 24.17 -2.70
CA LYS A 92 8.65 23.45 -1.42
C LYS A 92 9.73 22.38 -1.53
N ILE A 93 9.76 21.63 -2.64
CA ILE A 93 10.79 20.61 -2.90
C ILE A 93 12.15 21.26 -3.17
N LYS A 94 12.20 22.35 -3.94
CA LYS A 94 13.45 23.12 -4.15
C LYS A 94 14.04 23.64 -2.86
N LYS A 95 13.19 24.19 -1.97
CA LYS A 95 13.61 24.66 -0.66
C LYS A 95 14.19 23.51 0.16
N TRP A 96 13.46 22.38 0.23
CA TRP A 96 13.90 21.18 0.92
C TRP A 96 15.22 20.63 0.37
N LEU A 97 15.37 20.53 -0.96
CA LEU A 97 16.62 20.11 -1.60
C LEU A 97 17.79 21.05 -1.25
N GLY A 98 17.57 22.36 -1.25
CA GLY A 98 18.57 23.35 -0.85
C GLY A 98 18.99 23.23 0.61
N GLU A 99 18.05 22.89 1.50
CA GLU A 99 18.31 22.67 2.92
C GLU A 99 19.05 21.35 3.19
N VAL A 100 18.66 20.24 2.51
CA VAL A 100 19.19 18.90 2.75
C VAL A 100 20.46 18.60 1.95
N VAL A 101 20.48 18.93 0.66
CA VAL A 101 21.61 18.67 -0.24
C VAL A 101 22.62 19.81 -0.25
N GLY A 102 22.17 21.03 0.05
CA GLY A 102 23.04 22.21 0.13
C GLY A 102 23.54 22.70 -1.23
N LYS A 103 24.80 23.19 -1.30
CA LYS A 103 25.38 23.78 -2.52
C LYS A 103 25.46 22.79 -3.70
N GLU A 104 25.61 21.51 -3.44
CA GLU A 104 25.58 20.46 -4.48
C GLU A 104 24.24 20.40 -5.20
N GLY A 105 23.16 20.93 -4.58
CA GLY A 105 21.84 21.03 -5.19
C GLY A 105 21.74 21.91 -6.44
N GLU A 106 22.71 22.81 -6.67
CA GLU A 106 22.75 23.66 -7.87
C GLU A 106 23.17 22.87 -9.12
N ASP A 107 24.03 21.85 -8.96
CA ASP A 107 24.56 21.03 -10.06
C ASP A 107 23.73 19.75 -10.32
N LEU A 108 22.67 19.51 -9.55
CA LEU A 108 21.83 18.33 -9.70
C LEU A 108 21.07 18.31 -11.03
N THR A 109 21.15 17.19 -11.74
CA THR A 109 20.24 16.92 -12.85
C THR A 109 18.81 16.72 -12.32
N ARG A 110 17.81 16.75 -13.21
CA ARG A 110 16.42 16.46 -12.81
C ARG A 110 16.26 15.06 -12.20
N HIS A 111 17.03 14.09 -12.68
CA HIS A 111 17.00 12.70 -12.19
C HIS A 111 17.61 12.59 -10.78
N ASP A 112 18.74 13.28 -10.52
CA ASP A 112 19.34 13.33 -9.18
C ASP A 112 18.38 13.94 -8.16
N LYS A 113 17.71 15.05 -8.52
CA LYS A 113 16.69 15.71 -7.67
C LYS A 113 15.53 14.77 -7.34
N TRP A 114 15.05 14.04 -8.35
CA TRP A 114 13.97 13.08 -8.19
C TRP A 114 14.37 11.92 -7.26
N LEU A 115 15.57 11.38 -7.45
CA LEU A 115 16.13 10.32 -6.61
C LEU A 115 16.32 10.78 -5.15
N CYS A 116 16.85 11.99 -4.94
CA CYS A 116 16.96 12.58 -3.62
C CYS A 116 15.59 12.74 -2.93
N MET A 117 14.58 13.16 -3.67
CA MET A 117 13.22 13.30 -3.16
C MET A 117 12.61 11.94 -2.80
N MET A 118 12.73 10.94 -3.68
CA MET A 118 12.04 9.65 -3.54
C MET A 118 12.70 8.73 -2.49
N TYR A 119 14.01 8.69 -2.39
CA TYR A 119 14.73 7.71 -1.57
C TYR A 119 14.29 7.72 -0.09
N PRO A 120 14.31 8.86 0.64
CA PRO A 120 13.89 8.86 2.04
C PRO A 120 12.41 8.53 2.24
N ARG A 121 11.55 8.87 1.26
CA ARG A 121 10.12 8.54 1.27
C ARG A 121 9.90 7.05 1.12
N LEU A 122 10.59 6.40 0.19
CA LEU A 122 10.54 4.94 0.01
C LEU A 122 11.02 4.19 1.26
N LYS A 123 12.04 4.72 1.97
CA LYS A 123 12.48 4.16 3.26
C LYS A 123 11.38 4.20 4.32
N LEU A 124 10.64 5.29 4.44
CA LEU A 124 9.52 5.39 5.39
C LEU A 124 8.33 4.53 4.96
N LEU A 125 8.00 4.49 3.67
CA LEU A 125 6.95 3.62 3.14
C LEU A 125 7.26 2.14 3.41
N GLN A 126 8.52 1.72 3.23
CA GLN A 126 8.97 0.37 3.54
C GLN A 126 8.79 0.03 5.03
N LYS A 127 9.03 0.99 5.94
CA LYS A 127 8.78 0.80 7.38
C LYS A 127 7.31 0.65 7.72
N LEU A 128 6.44 1.47 7.11
CA LEU A 128 4.99 1.44 7.34
C LEU A 128 4.34 0.17 6.81
N LEU A 129 4.92 -0.44 5.77
CA LEU A 129 4.37 -1.63 5.13
C LEU A 129 4.42 -2.84 6.07
N ALA A 130 3.32 -3.59 6.17
CA ALA A 130 3.22 -4.85 6.90
C ALA A 130 4.11 -5.93 6.25
N ASP A 131 4.55 -6.92 7.01
CA ASP A 131 5.43 -7.97 6.50
C ASP A 131 4.78 -8.76 5.34
N ASP A 132 3.47 -8.93 5.38
CA ASP A 132 2.65 -9.52 4.34
C ASP A 132 1.95 -8.46 3.44
N GLY A 133 2.49 -7.25 3.38
CA GLY A 133 2.00 -6.15 2.57
C GLY A 133 2.77 -5.95 1.27
N ALA A 134 2.19 -5.17 0.35
CA ALA A 134 2.81 -4.81 -0.92
C ALA A 134 2.62 -3.34 -1.28
N ILE A 135 3.61 -2.79 -2.00
CA ILE A 135 3.57 -1.44 -2.56
C ILE A 135 3.47 -1.50 -4.08
N PHE A 136 2.61 -0.65 -4.64
CA PHE A 136 2.36 -0.45 -6.06
C PHE A 136 2.71 0.99 -6.41
N ILE A 137 3.64 1.17 -7.35
CA ILE A 137 4.17 2.49 -7.70
C ILE A 137 3.96 2.73 -9.19
N SER A 138 3.10 3.68 -9.54
CA SER A 138 2.90 4.11 -10.92
C SER A 138 4.07 4.95 -11.40
N ILE A 139 4.53 4.73 -12.63
CA ILE A 139 5.63 5.47 -13.27
C ILE A 139 5.59 5.29 -14.79
N ASP A 140 6.17 6.23 -15.53
CA ASP A 140 6.45 6.08 -16.96
C ASP A 140 7.93 5.74 -17.24
N ASP A 141 8.30 5.75 -18.53
CA ASP A 141 9.66 5.44 -18.97
C ASP A 141 10.73 6.42 -18.45
N ALA A 142 10.34 7.66 -18.08
CA ALA A 142 11.31 8.69 -17.69
C ALA A 142 12.13 8.31 -16.44
N GLU A 143 11.45 7.73 -15.44
CA GLU A 143 12.09 7.33 -14.17
C GLU A 143 11.95 5.84 -13.84
N PHE A 144 11.40 5.02 -14.74
CA PHE A 144 11.20 3.58 -14.51
C PHE A 144 12.48 2.86 -14.05
N PHE A 145 13.59 3.07 -14.76
CA PHE A 145 14.86 2.42 -14.44
C PHE A 145 15.41 2.88 -13.08
N ASN A 146 15.37 4.18 -12.83
CA ASN A 146 15.85 4.78 -11.57
C ASN A 146 15.01 4.29 -10.39
N LEU A 147 13.68 4.34 -10.52
CA LEU A 147 12.76 3.85 -9.50
C LEU A 147 12.98 2.37 -9.20
N ARG A 148 13.09 1.52 -10.24
CA ARG A 148 13.33 0.08 -10.08
C ARG A 148 14.64 -0.17 -9.32
N SER A 149 15.71 0.56 -9.64
CA SER A 149 17.02 0.41 -9.00
C SER A 149 16.99 0.83 -7.54
N VAL A 150 16.36 1.96 -7.21
CA VAL A 150 16.19 2.44 -5.84
C VAL A 150 15.29 1.51 -5.03
N CYS A 151 14.20 1.02 -5.60
CA CYS A 151 13.33 0.05 -4.92
C CYS A 151 14.07 -1.28 -4.63
N ASN A 152 14.93 -1.75 -5.52
CA ASN A 152 15.78 -2.92 -5.24
C ASN A 152 16.70 -2.67 -4.03
N GLU A 153 17.25 -1.45 -3.88
CA GLU A 153 18.09 -1.09 -2.74
C GLU A 153 17.28 -0.96 -1.44
N VAL A 154 16.09 -0.37 -1.50
CA VAL A 154 15.24 -0.12 -0.33
C VAL A 154 14.52 -1.36 0.16
N PHE A 155 13.86 -2.08 -0.74
CA PHE A 155 13.02 -3.25 -0.41
C PHE A 155 13.77 -4.57 -0.50
N GLY A 156 14.88 -4.63 -1.24
CA GLY A 156 15.60 -5.84 -1.61
C GLY A 156 15.13 -6.39 -2.96
N GLU A 157 16.08 -6.81 -3.80
CA GLU A 157 15.79 -7.36 -5.14
C GLU A 157 14.90 -8.61 -5.07
N GLN A 158 15.09 -9.45 -4.05
CA GLN A 158 14.30 -10.66 -3.81
C GLN A 158 12.82 -10.37 -3.52
N ASN A 159 12.49 -9.15 -3.11
CA ASN A 159 11.12 -8.73 -2.80
C ASN A 159 10.39 -8.08 -3.99
N PHE A 160 11.04 -8.05 -5.15
CA PHE A 160 10.36 -7.66 -6.37
C PHE A 160 9.34 -8.72 -6.80
N ILE A 161 8.10 -8.28 -7.04
CA ILE A 161 7.00 -9.17 -7.42
C ILE A 161 6.79 -9.12 -8.94
N ALA A 162 6.50 -7.92 -9.49
CA ALA A 162 6.16 -7.78 -10.90
C ALA A 162 6.31 -6.33 -11.39
N THR A 163 6.41 -6.19 -12.71
CA THR A 163 6.09 -4.95 -13.43
C THR A 163 4.77 -5.16 -14.15
N ILE A 164 3.78 -4.35 -13.83
CA ILE A 164 2.49 -4.33 -14.48
C ILE A 164 2.51 -3.26 -15.56
N ILE A 165 1.96 -3.57 -16.73
CA ILE A 165 1.80 -2.65 -17.85
C ILE A 165 0.32 -2.22 -17.88
N TRP A 166 0.06 -0.95 -17.63
CA TRP A 166 -1.27 -0.37 -17.74
C TRP A 166 -1.40 0.39 -19.07
N ARG A 167 -2.25 -0.09 -19.95
CA ARG A 167 -2.59 0.62 -21.18
C ARG A 167 -3.49 1.82 -20.86
N LYS A 168 -2.87 3.00 -20.77
CA LYS A 168 -3.52 4.26 -20.34
C LYS A 168 -4.23 5.02 -21.44
N ASN A 169 -3.92 4.75 -22.72
CA ASN A 169 -4.46 5.45 -23.86
C ASN A 169 -5.29 4.52 -24.75
N TYR A 170 -6.43 5.04 -25.23
CA TYR A 170 -7.31 4.33 -26.16
C TYR A 170 -6.74 4.35 -27.59
N ALA A 171 -6.37 5.53 -28.09
CA ALA A 171 -5.94 5.75 -29.46
C ALA A 171 -4.46 6.14 -29.52
N PRO A 172 -3.71 5.66 -30.52
CA PRO A 172 -2.34 6.06 -30.72
C PRO A 172 -2.23 7.55 -31.06
N LYS A 173 -1.13 8.18 -30.64
CA LYS A 173 -0.80 9.57 -30.98
C LYS A 173 -0.30 9.64 -32.43
N SER A 174 -1.13 10.16 -33.35
CA SER A 174 -0.78 10.31 -34.77
C SER A 174 0.40 11.26 -35.02
N THR A 175 0.73 12.15 -34.06
CA THR A 175 1.83 13.10 -34.12
C THR A 175 3.13 12.57 -33.52
N ALA A 176 3.15 11.32 -33.03
CA ALA A 176 4.35 10.73 -32.46
C ALA A 176 5.41 10.53 -33.56
N LYS A 177 6.65 11.01 -33.30
CA LYS A 177 7.75 10.92 -34.26
C LYS A 177 8.23 9.47 -34.46
N HIS A 178 8.18 8.64 -33.41
CA HIS A 178 8.63 7.27 -33.41
C HIS A 178 7.50 6.31 -33.03
N PHE A 179 7.28 6.09 -31.76
CA PHE A 179 6.21 5.24 -31.22
C PHE A 179 5.21 6.06 -30.44
N SER A 180 3.94 5.66 -30.47
CA SER A 180 2.93 6.18 -29.56
C SER A 180 3.12 5.52 -28.20
N GLU A 181 3.33 6.32 -27.18
CA GLU A 181 3.43 5.84 -25.78
C GLU A 181 2.01 5.66 -25.25
N ASP A 182 1.57 4.40 -25.16
CA ASP A 182 0.20 4.06 -24.85
C ASP A 182 0.02 3.52 -23.43
N HIS A 183 1.11 3.35 -22.67
CA HIS A 183 1.08 2.71 -21.36
C HIS A 183 1.93 3.45 -20.32
N ASP A 184 1.64 3.15 -19.06
CA ASP A 184 2.51 3.37 -17.91
C ASP A 184 2.84 2.03 -17.27
N TYR A 185 3.81 2.05 -16.37
CA TYR A 185 4.19 0.91 -15.53
C TYR A 185 3.63 1.07 -14.13
N ILE A 186 3.39 -0.07 -13.48
CA ILE A 186 3.19 -0.13 -12.04
C ILE A 186 4.19 -1.14 -11.49
N LEU A 187 5.18 -0.66 -10.74
CA LEU A 187 6.15 -1.51 -10.06
C LEU A 187 5.54 -2.08 -8.79
N VAL A 188 5.71 -3.39 -8.56
CA VAL A 188 5.17 -4.07 -7.38
C VAL A 188 6.30 -4.70 -6.59
N PHE A 189 6.40 -4.33 -5.31
CA PHE A 189 7.29 -4.94 -4.33
C PHE A 189 6.50 -5.40 -3.12
N GLY A 190 6.85 -6.57 -2.58
CA GLY A 190 6.42 -6.98 -1.24
C GLY A 190 7.33 -6.41 -0.16
N LYS A 191 6.86 -6.31 1.06
CA LYS A 191 7.76 -6.14 2.23
C LYS A 191 8.63 -7.39 2.39
N ASN A 192 7.97 -8.55 2.32
CA ASN A 192 8.56 -9.87 2.23
C ASN A 192 7.79 -10.66 1.16
N ALA A 193 8.43 -10.92 0.02
CA ALA A 193 7.79 -11.59 -1.11
C ALA A 193 7.32 -13.01 -0.80
N ASP A 194 7.98 -13.71 0.13
CA ASP A 194 7.59 -15.06 0.54
C ASP A 194 6.30 -15.08 1.39
N MET A 195 5.98 -13.96 2.04
CA MET A 195 4.77 -13.81 2.86
C MET A 195 3.60 -13.21 2.09
N TRP A 196 3.85 -12.53 0.96
CA TRP A 196 2.81 -11.89 0.18
C TRP A 196 2.37 -12.73 -1.01
N THR A 197 1.06 -12.93 -1.13
CA THR A 197 0.46 -13.60 -2.29
C THR A 197 -0.72 -12.77 -2.80
N PRO A 198 -0.80 -12.51 -4.12
CA PRO A 198 -1.91 -11.75 -4.68
C PRO A 198 -3.22 -12.53 -4.55
N HIS A 199 -4.30 -11.85 -4.20
CA HIS A 199 -5.62 -12.45 -4.26
C HIS A 199 -5.99 -12.77 -5.71
N LYS A 200 -6.69 -13.88 -5.91
CA LYS A 200 -7.18 -14.27 -7.23
C LYS A 200 -8.28 -13.33 -7.70
N MET A 201 -8.23 -12.97 -8.96
CA MET A 201 -9.28 -12.17 -9.59
C MET A 201 -10.49 -13.04 -9.95
N PRO A 202 -11.72 -12.52 -9.85
CA PRO A 202 -12.90 -13.24 -10.31
C PRO A 202 -12.77 -13.64 -11.79
N ARG A 203 -13.30 -14.78 -12.15
CA ARG A 203 -13.35 -15.21 -13.55
C ARG A 203 -14.30 -14.31 -14.34
N THR A 204 -13.91 -13.94 -15.54
CA THR A 204 -14.76 -13.18 -16.44
C THR A 204 -15.82 -14.11 -17.09
N GLU A 205 -16.96 -13.53 -17.51
CA GLU A 205 -17.95 -14.28 -18.31
C GLU A 205 -17.36 -14.91 -19.57
N LYS A 206 -16.42 -14.22 -20.25
CA LYS A 206 -15.73 -14.73 -21.43
C LYS A 206 -14.96 -16.02 -21.11
N GLN A 207 -14.30 -16.10 -19.96
CA GLN A 207 -13.57 -17.28 -19.51
C GLN A 207 -14.53 -18.41 -19.12
N ASN A 208 -15.68 -18.10 -18.50
CA ASN A 208 -16.70 -19.07 -18.15
C ASN A 208 -17.44 -19.61 -19.41
N LYS A 209 -17.65 -18.80 -20.44
CA LYS A 209 -18.20 -19.23 -21.74
C LYS A 209 -17.40 -20.32 -22.46
N ALA A 210 -16.13 -20.52 -22.11
CA ALA A 210 -15.31 -21.62 -22.61
C ALA A 210 -15.72 -22.99 -22.03
N TYR A 211 -16.46 -23.02 -20.93
CA TYR A 211 -16.96 -24.23 -20.31
C TYR A 211 -18.36 -24.55 -20.86
N LYS A 212 -18.51 -25.77 -21.36
CA LYS A 212 -19.75 -26.28 -21.96
C LYS A 212 -20.01 -27.69 -21.44
N ASN A 213 -21.17 -28.24 -21.70
CA ASN A 213 -21.47 -29.65 -21.36
C ASN A 213 -22.12 -30.35 -22.55
N PRO A 214 -21.35 -30.63 -23.64
CA PRO A 214 -21.91 -31.19 -24.86
C PRO A 214 -22.33 -32.65 -24.75
N ASP A 215 -21.91 -33.35 -23.73
CA ASP A 215 -22.18 -34.78 -23.46
C ASP A 215 -23.05 -35.02 -22.21
N ASN A 216 -23.61 -33.94 -21.63
CA ASN A 216 -24.46 -33.99 -20.44
C ASN A 216 -23.79 -34.70 -19.25
N ASP A 217 -22.48 -34.47 -19.06
CA ASP A 217 -21.73 -35.00 -17.92
C ASP A 217 -22.36 -34.53 -16.61
N PRO A 218 -22.69 -35.44 -15.65
CA PRO A 218 -23.35 -35.06 -14.40
C PRO A 218 -22.54 -34.14 -13.49
N ARG A 219 -21.22 -34.02 -13.68
CA ARG A 219 -20.33 -33.12 -12.97
C ARG A 219 -20.46 -31.65 -13.43
N GLY A 220 -21.19 -31.39 -14.50
CA GLY A 220 -21.54 -30.06 -14.99
C GLY A 220 -20.68 -29.57 -16.14
N LEU A 221 -20.50 -28.24 -16.21
CA LEU A 221 -19.76 -27.60 -17.31
C LEU A 221 -18.27 -27.91 -17.24
N TRP A 222 -17.67 -28.22 -18.41
CA TRP A 222 -16.25 -28.52 -18.55
C TRP A 222 -15.68 -27.91 -19.84
N ARG A 223 -14.36 -27.81 -19.91
CA ARG A 223 -13.63 -27.45 -21.13
C ARG A 223 -12.58 -28.53 -21.46
N PRO A 224 -12.28 -28.75 -22.75
CA PRO A 224 -11.21 -29.63 -23.13
C PRO A 224 -9.83 -29.05 -22.74
N ASN A 225 -8.94 -29.95 -22.33
CA ASN A 225 -7.53 -29.64 -22.11
C ASN A 225 -6.66 -30.41 -23.08
N ASN A 226 -5.46 -29.88 -23.37
CA ASN A 226 -4.52 -30.60 -24.20
C ASN A 226 -3.88 -31.75 -23.41
N LEU A 227 -3.95 -32.96 -23.98
CA LEU A 227 -3.32 -34.17 -23.40
C LEU A 227 -1.79 -34.12 -23.50
N ALA A 228 -1.22 -33.42 -24.49
CA ALA A 228 0.21 -33.36 -24.73
C ALA A 228 0.83 -32.03 -24.24
N ALA A 229 2.09 -32.10 -23.81
CA ALA A 229 2.91 -30.96 -23.42
C ALA A 229 4.36 -31.13 -23.93
N ARG A 230 5.11 -30.04 -24.02
CA ARG A 230 6.52 -30.05 -24.44
C ARG A 230 7.50 -30.55 -23.37
N ASN A 231 7.09 -30.58 -22.12
CA ASN A 231 7.94 -31.04 -21.02
C ASN A 231 8.16 -32.56 -21.16
N TYR A 232 9.44 -32.95 -21.09
CA TYR A 232 9.81 -34.36 -21.13
C TYR A 232 9.14 -35.15 -20.01
N TYR A 233 8.51 -36.28 -20.40
CA TYR A 233 7.94 -37.23 -19.45
C TYR A 233 8.13 -38.64 -19.97
N SER A 234 8.95 -39.44 -19.32
CA SER A 234 9.38 -40.76 -19.80
C SER A 234 8.22 -41.76 -20.02
N LYS A 235 7.12 -41.61 -19.28
CA LYS A 235 5.90 -42.44 -19.44
C LYS A 235 4.84 -41.77 -20.34
N GLY A 236 5.17 -40.68 -21.02
CA GLY A 236 4.25 -39.92 -21.86
C GLY A 236 4.29 -40.29 -23.36
N THR A 237 4.92 -41.38 -23.75
CA THR A 237 4.98 -41.86 -25.12
C THR A 237 4.27 -43.21 -25.23
N TYR A 238 2.98 -43.18 -25.50
CA TYR A 238 2.14 -44.37 -25.70
C TYR A 238 1.12 -44.10 -26.79
N SER A 239 0.67 -45.19 -27.47
CA SER A 239 -0.40 -45.13 -28.44
C SER A 239 -1.76 -45.17 -27.78
N ILE A 240 -2.74 -44.54 -28.41
CA ILE A 240 -4.10 -44.43 -27.89
C ILE A 240 -5.07 -44.95 -28.95
N THR A 241 -5.95 -45.87 -28.58
CA THR A 241 -7.03 -46.35 -29.45
C THR A 241 -8.32 -45.61 -29.13
N CYS A 242 -8.86 -44.87 -30.09
CA CYS A 242 -10.14 -44.18 -29.98
C CYS A 242 -11.32 -45.20 -29.88
N PRO A 243 -12.47 -44.81 -29.29
CA PRO A 243 -13.67 -45.64 -29.31
C PRO A 243 -14.13 -46.04 -30.73
N SER A 244 -13.82 -45.24 -31.75
CA SER A 244 -14.07 -45.54 -33.18
C SER A 244 -13.16 -46.62 -33.76
N GLY A 245 -12.15 -47.10 -33.03
CA GLY A 245 -11.12 -48.04 -33.52
C GLY A 245 -9.91 -47.35 -34.18
N ARG A 246 -9.88 -46.03 -34.32
CA ARG A 246 -8.73 -45.28 -34.80
C ARG A 246 -7.58 -45.33 -33.81
N VAL A 247 -6.39 -45.68 -34.29
CA VAL A 247 -5.16 -45.64 -33.47
C VAL A 247 -4.42 -44.32 -33.69
N ILE A 248 -3.98 -43.70 -32.61
CA ILE A 248 -3.09 -42.55 -32.55
C ILE A 248 -1.76 -43.05 -32.00
N ASP A 249 -0.72 -43.07 -32.81
CA ASP A 249 0.56 -43.73 -32.49
C ASP A 249 1.37 -43.07 -31.37
N GLY A 250 0.91 -41.91 -30.86
CA GLY A 250 1.52 -41.20 -29.74
C GLY A 250 1.31 -39.69 -29.82
N PRO A 251 1.90 -38.94 -28.89
CA PRO A 251 1.84 -37.49 -28.93
C PRO A 251 2.58 -36.91 -30.16
N PRO A 252 2.24 -35.69 -30.62
CA PRO A 252 2.94 -35.01 -31.69
C PRO A 252 4.46 -34.92 -31.43
N SER A 253 5.25 -34.97 -32.51
CA SER A 253 6.73 -34.87 -32.42
C SER A 253 7.16 -33.69 -31.55
N GLY A 254 8.11 -33.94 -30.64
CA GLY A 254 8.59 -32.94 -29.67
C GLY A 254 7.64 -32.64 -28.50
N SER A 255 6.64 -33.51 -28.30
CA SER A 255 5.75 -33.43 -27.14
C SER A 255 5.56 -34.78 -26.45
N TYR A 256 5.04 -34.75 -25.23
CA TYR A 256 4.82 -35.92 -24.37
C TYR A 256 3.44 -35.86 -23.76
N GLY A 257 2.82 -37.01 -23.51
CA GLY A 257 1.58 -37.07 -22.72
C GLY A 257 1.76 -36.47 -21.34
N ARG A 258 0.79 -35.72 -20.86
CA ARG A 258 0.80 -35.09 -19.51
C ARG A 258 0.63 -36.11 -18.39
N VAL A 259 0.13 -37.29 -18.70
CA VAL A 259 -0.12 -38.39 -17.78
C VAL A 259 0.44 -39.68 -18.34
N SER A 260 0.69 -40.67 -17.47
CA SER A 260 1.07 -42.01 -17.93
C SER A 260 -0.13 -42.72 -18.60
N GLU A 261 0.15 -43.81 -19.30
CA GLU A 261 -0.86 -44.63 -19.96
C GLU A 261 -1.90 -45.17 -18.93
N GLU A 262 -1.43 -45.65 -17.77
CA GLU A 262 -2.30 -46.14 -16.71
C GLU A 262 -3.25 -45.03 -16.22
N LYS A 263 -2.72 -43.83 -16.00
CA LYS A 263 -3.53 -42.68 -15.56
C LYS A 263 -4.49 -42.21 -16.64
N PHE A 264 -4.11 -42.30 -17.91
CA PHE A 264 -5.00 -42.01 -19.02
C PHE A 264 -6.22 -42.96 -19.02
N HIS A 265 -6.00 -44.27 -18.85
CA HIS A 265 -7.06 -45.25 -18.78
C HIS A 265 -7.97 -45.09 -17.55
N GLU A 266 -7.42 -44.68 -16.41
CA GLU A 266 -8.23 -44.31 -15.22
C GLU A 266 -9.17 -43.15 -15.54
N LEU A 267 -8.63 -42.07 -16.18
CA LEU A 267 -9.42 -40.91 -16.55
C LEU A 267 -10.50 -41.23 -17.58
N ASP A 268 -10.19 -42.12 -18.54
CA ASP A 268 -11.15 -42.55 -19.54
C ASP A 268 -12.28 -43.39 -18.92
N LYS A 269 -11.94 -44.33 -18.05
CA LYS A 269 -12.91 -45.15 -17.31
C LYS A 269 -13.80 -44.27 -16.43
N ASP A 270 -13.29 -43.17 -15.88
CA ASP A 270 -14.06 -42.18 -15.11
C ASP A 270 -14.84 -41.20 -16.01
N GLY A 271 -14.84 -41.39 -17.33
CA GLY A 271 -15.54 -40.54 -18.29
C GLY A 271 -14.95 -39.11 -18.37
N ARG A 272 -13.70 -38.92 -17.96
CA ARG A 272 -13.00 -37.64 -17.99
C ARG A 272 -12.25 -37.36 -19.27
N ILE A 273 -12.34 -38.26 -20.24
CA ILE A 273 -11.75 -38.08 -21.58
C ILE A 273 -12.87 -37.79 -22.58
N TRP A 274 -12.73 -36.68 -23.28
CA TRP A 274 -13.60 -36.30 -24.37
C TRP A 274 -13.03 -36.81 -25.72
N TRP A 275 -13.77 -37.67 -26.38
CA TRP A 275 -13.40 -38.29 -27.66
C TRP A 275 -14.06 -37.62 -28.88
N GLY A 276 -14.76 -36.50 -28.68
CA GLY A 276 -15.64 -35.91 -29.70
C GLY A 276 -17.01 -36.61 -29.72
N LYS A 277 -17.92 -36.07 -30.53
CA LYS A 277 -19.29 -36.60 -30.62
C LYS A 277 -19.30 -38.02 -31.20
N ASP A 278 -18.38 -38.32 -32.12
CA ASP A 278 -18.32 -39.57 -32.87
C ASP A 278 -17.25 -40.53 -32.31
N GLY A 279 -16.65 -40.23 -31.18
CA GLY A 279 -15.62 -41.06 -30.55
C GLY A 279 -14.31 -41.18 -31.36
N ASN A 280 -14.02 -40.23 -32.26
CA ASN A 280 -12.91 -40.30 -33.22
C ASN A 280 -11.90 -39.14 -33.12
N ASN A 281 -12.12 -38.19 -32.20
CA ASN A 281 -11.22 -37.07 -32.02
C ASN A 281 -9.96 -37.46 -31.23
N VAL A 282 -8.92 -36.62 -31.32
CA VAL A 282 -7.80 -36.69 -30.40
C VAL A 282 -8.35 -36.49 -28.99
N PRO A 283 -8.05 -37.40 -28.03
CA PRO A 283 -8.60 -37.36 -26.70
C PRO A 283 -8.20 -36.07 -25.96
N ALA A 284 -9.16 -35.48 -25.28
CA ALA A 284 -8.95 -34.30 -24.48
C ALA A 284 -9.46 -34.51 -23.06
N PRO A 285 -8.62 -34.38 -22.02
CA PRO A 285 -9.10 -34.39 -20.64
C PRO A 285 -10.11 -33.28 -20.40
N LYS A 286 -11.22 -33.62 -19.72
CA LYS A 286 -12.22 -32.64 -19.27
C LYS A 286 -11.73 -31.93 -18.01
N ILE A 287 -11.74 -30.60 -18.02
CA ILE A 287 -11.55 -29.78 -16.81
C ILE A 287 -12.89 -29.19 -16.44
N PHE A 288 -13.45 -29.63 -15.31
CA PHE A 288 -14.75 -29.18 -14.84
C PHE A 288 -14.68 -27.81 -14.17
N LEU A 289 -15.68 -26.96 -14.43
CA LEU A 289 -15.77 -25.64 -13.83
C LEU A 289 -15.88 -25.71 -12.30
N SER A 290 -16.57 -26.74 -11.78
CA SER A 290 -16.70 -27.00 -10.35
C SER A 290 -15.40 -27.43 -9.65
N GLU A 291 -14.41 -27.89 -10.41
CA GLU A 291 -13.13 -28.39 -9.86
C GLU A 291 -12.00 -27.36 -10.01
N VAL A 292 -12.19 -26.29 -10.79
CA VAL A 292 -11.19 -25.24 -10.87
C VAL A 292 -11.33 -24.28 -9.71
N SER A 293 -10.20 -23.75 -9.25
CA SER A 293 -10.21 -22.79 -8.16
C SER A 293 -11.06 -21.57 -8.49
N ASP A 294 -11.74 -21.04 -7.49
CA ASP A 294 -12.44 -19.77 -7.58
C ASP A 294 -11.43 -18.64 -7.88
N GLY A 295 -11.52 -18.09 -9.10
CA GLY A 295 -10.65 -17.03 -9.55
C GLY A 295 -9.39 -17.47 -10.28
N ILE A 296 -8.73 -16.49 -10.86
CA ILE A 296 -7.50 -16.61 -11.66
C ILE A 296 -6.39 -15.75 -11.06
N VAL A 297 -5.15 -16.21 -11.24
CA VAL A 297 -3.97 -15.40 -10.87
C VAL A 297 -3.98 -14.11 -11.69
N PRO A 298 -3.76 -12.94 -11.06
CA PRO A 298 -3.68 -11.67 -11.76
C PRO A 298 -2.61 -11.69 -12.85
N GLN A 299 -2.94 -11.10 -14.00
CA GLN A 299 -1.99 -10.91 -15.10
C GLN A 299 -1.29 -9.56 -14.96
N THR A 300 -0.13 -9.42 -15.60
CA THR A 300 0.67 -8.17 -15.57
C THR A 300 0.34 -7.19 -16.70
N LEU A 301 -0.52 -7.56 -17.64
CA LEU A 301 -1.00 -6.67 -18.70
C LEU A 301 -2.45 -6.26 -18.39
N TRP A 302 -2.66 -4.97 -18.12
CA TRP A 302 -3.97 -4.40 -17.78
C TRP A 302 -4.47 -3.52 -18.90
N SER A 303 -5.58 -3.92 -19.48
CA SER A 303 -6.21 -3.16 -20.55
C SER A 303 -7.08 -2.02 -20.00
N TYR A 304 -7.26 -0.97 -20.79
CA TYR A 304 -8.13 0.14 -20.41
C TYR A 304 -9.61 -0.28 -20.30
N GLU A 305 -10.03 -1.31 -21.01
CA GLU A 305 -11.39 -1.86 -20.91
C GLU A 305 -11.66 -2.39 -19.50
N GLU A 306 -10.65 -2.97 -18.88
CA GLU A 306 -10.77 -3.57 -17.53
C GLU A 306 -10.63 -2.52 -16.43
N VAL A 307 -9.64 -1.62 -16.54
CA VAL A 307 -9.24 -0.73 -15.44
C VAL A 307 -9.43 0.76 -15.72
N GLY A 308 -9.92 1.12 -16.91
CA GLY A 308 -10.08 2.51 -17.34
C GLY A 308 -8.81 3.09 -17.96
N HIS A 309 -8.98 4.20 -18.66
CA HIS A 309 -7.91 4.99 -19.26
C HIS A 309 -7.92 6.43 -18.73
N THR A 310 -6.92 7.22 -19.12
CA THR A 310 -6.76 8.62 -18.66
C THR A 310 -8.00 9.48 -18.95
N GLN A 311 -8.68 9.27 -20.09
CA GLN A 311 -9.89 10.02 -20.41
C GLN A 311 -11.10 9.61 -19.54
N ASP A 312 -11.19 8.34 -19.12
CA ASP A 312 -12.22 7.91 -18.16
C ASP A 312 -12.02 8.63 -16.84
N ALA A 313 -10.79 8.66 -16.32
CA ALA A 313 -10.49 9.37 -15.09
C ALA A 313 -10.86 10.87 -15.15
N LYS A 314 -10.63 11.52 -16.31
CA LYS A 314 -11.06 12.91 -16.55
C LYS A 314 -12.59 13.06 -16.54
N LYS A 315 -13.33 12.11 -17.11
CA LYS A 315 -14.79 12.11 -17.06
C LYS A 315 -15.31 11.88 -15.63
N GLU A 316 -14.67 10.99 -14.88
CA GLU A 316 -14.97 10.75 -13.47
C GLU A 316 -14.84 12.03 -12.64
N ILE A 317 -13.71 12.74 -12.74
CA ILE A 317 -13.51 14.03 -12.04
C ILE A 317 -14.58 15.05 -12.45
N LYS A 318 -14.83 15.21 -13.74
CA LYS A 318 -15.89 16.13 -14.23
C LYS A 318 -17.26 15.78 -13.67
N SER A 319 -17.60 14.50 -13.57
CA SER A 319 -18.87 14.06 -13.00
C SER A 319 -18.97 14.39 -11.51
N ILE A 320 -17.88 14.15 -10.76
CA ILE A 320 -17.81 14.43 -9.33
C ILE A 320 -17.88 15.95 -9.05
N PHE A 321 -17.21 16.78 -9.86
CA PHE A 321 -17.13 18.23 -9.68
C PHE A 321 -18.11 19.01 -10.57
N SER A 322 -19.27 18.42 -10.92
CA SER A 322 -20.36 19.08 -11.62
C SER A 322 -19.95 19.73 -12.96
N GLY A 323 -19.02 19.10 -13.68
CA GLY A 323 -18.52 19.57 -14.97
C GLY A 323 -17.18 20.30 -14.92
N GLU A 324 -16.70 20.66 -13.74
CA GLU A 324 -15.39 21.28 -13.55
C GLU A 324 -14.26 20.25 -13.64
N MET A 325 -13.05 20.73 -13.97
CA MET A 325 -11.84 19.93 -14.10
C MET A 325 -10.75 20.49 -13.18
N PRO A 326 -10.90 20.33 -11.85
CA PRO A 326 -9.95 20.94 -10.90
C PRO A 326 -8.59 20.21 -10.84
N PHE A 327 -8.46 19.05 -11.50
CA PHE A 327 -7.26 18.23 -11.50
C PHE A 327 -6.97 17.62 -12.86
N ASP A 328 -5.77 17.82 -13.42
CA ASP A 328 -5.45 17.51 -14.82
C ASP A 328 -5.17 16.03 -15.11
N THR A 329 -4.54 15.31 -14.18
CA THR A 329 -4.01 13.95 -14.39
C THR A 329 -4.51 12.94 -13.38
N PRO A 330 -5.84 12.83 -13.15
CA PRO A 330 -6.36 11.83 -12.21
C PRO A 330 -6.12 10.41 -12.75
N LYS A 331 -5.96 9.45 -11.85
CA LYS A 331 -6.03 8.03 -12.19
C LYS A 331 -7.48 7.54 -12.15
N PRO A 332 -7.88 6.58 -13.00
CA PRO A 332 -9.21 5.99 -12.92
C PRO A 332 -9.36 5.17 -11.64
N TYR A 333 -10.49 5.33 -10.92
CA TYR A 333 -10.69 4.60 -9.66
C TYR A 333 -10.70 3.08 -9.86
N ARG A 334 -11.14 2.59 -11.03
CA ARG A 334 -11.12 1.15 -11.37
C ARG A 334 -9.70 0.54 -11.38
N LEU A 335 -8.68 1.35 -11.72
CA LEU A 335 -7.29 0.92 -11.64
C LEU A 335 -6.90 0.63 -10.19
N ILE A 336 -7.27 1.55 -9.30
CA ILE A 336 -6.97 1.40 -7.88
C ILE A 336 -7.81 0.28 -7.25
N GLU A 337 -9.09 0.15 -7.60
CA GLU A 337 -9.91 -0.99 -7.15
C GLU A 337 -9.30 -2.34 -7.54
N ARG A 338 -8.70 -2.45 -8.74
CA ARG A 338 -7.99 -3.68 -9.13
C ARG A 338 -6.80 -3.94 -8.22
N ILE A 339 -6.00 -2.92 -7.90
CA ILE A 339 -4.87 -3.03 -6.96
C ILE A 339 -5.38 -3.50 -5.59
N LEU A 340 -6.42 -2.85 -5.08
CA LEU A 340 -6.99 -3.19 -3.78
C LEU A 340 -7.55 -4.62 -3.73
N ARG A 341 -8.23 -5.08 -4.79
CA ARG A 341 -8.71 -6.48 -4.90
C ARG A 341 -7.59 -7.51 -4.86
N ILE A 342 -6.42 -7.16 -5.40
CA ILE A 342 -5.24 -8.04 -5.43
C ILE A 342 -4.50 -8.04 -4.09
N ALA A 343 -4.47 -6.90 -3.40
CA ALA A 343 -3.52 -6.63 -2.33
C ALA A 343 -4.14 -6.31 -0.97
N SER A 344 -5.47 -6.33 -0.81
CA SER A 344 -6.09 -5.96 0.46
C SER A 344 -7.22 -6.89 0.87
N ASP A 345 -7.29 -7.17 2.17
CA ASP A 345 -8.41 -7.83 2.84
C ASP A 345 -9.47 -6.81 3.26
N SER A 346 -10.61 -7.28 3.77
CA SER A 346 -11.75 -6.44 4.14
C SER A 346 -11.47 -5.40 5.24
N ASN A 347 -10.44 -5.56 6.05
CA ASN A 347 -10.07 -4.66 7.16
C ASN A 347 -8.70 -4.01 6.99
N SER A 348 -8.11 -4.09 5.80
CA SER A 348 -6.76 -3.60 5.52
C SER A 348 -6.66 -2.07 5.63
N ILE A 349 -5.47 -1.60 6.02
CA ILE A 349 -5.08 -0.20 5.94
C ILE A 349 -4.39 0.03 4.60
N ILE A 350 -4.87 1.02 3.86
CA ILE A 350 -4.35 1.44 2.56
C ILE A 350 -3.72 2.83 2.71
N LEU A 351 -2.51 2.99 2.20
CA LEU A 351 -1.79 4.27 2.25
C LEU A 351 -1.50 4.78 0.84
N ASP A 352 -1.72 6.07 0.63
CA ASP A 352 -1.32 6.79 -0.56
C ASP A 352 -0.69 8.13 -0.15
N SER A 353 0.63 8.26 -0.31
CA SER A 353 1.37 9.46 0.11
C SER A 353 1.57 10.49 -1.01
N PHE A 354 0.96 10.27 -2.17
CA PHE A 354 0.88 11.19 -3.30
C PHE A 354 -0.58 11.23 -3.77
N ALA A 355 -1.48 11.61 -2.85
CA ALA A 355 -2.92 11.40 -2.97
C ALA A 355 -3.56 12.12 -4.17
N GLY A 356 -2.96 13.23 -4.63
CA GLY A 356 -3.46 13.99 -5.76
C GLY A 356 -4.94 14.33 -5.61
N SER A 357 -5.76 13.86 -6.52
CA SER A 357 -7.20 14.09 -6.47
C SER A 357 -8.00 13.17 -5.53
N GLY A 358 -7.36 12.31 -4.73
CA GLY A 358 -8.05 11.41 -3.78
C GLY A 358 -8.67 10.15 -4.40
N THR A 359 -8.14 9.67 -5.52
CA THR A 359 -8.66 8.48 -6.22
C THR A 359 -8.61 7.23 -5.35
N THR A 360 -7.57 7.09 -4.52
CA THR A 360 -7.39 5.92 -3.65
C THR A 360 -8.50 5.82 -2.61
N ALA A 361 -8.87 6.91 -1.95
CA ALA A 361 -10.01 6.92 -1.02
C ALA A 361 -11.33 6.60 -1.73
N HIS A 362 -11.57 7.14 -2.93
CA HIS A 362 -12.73 6.82 -3.74
C HIS A 362 -12.83 5.30 -3.99
N ALA A 363 -11.74 4.67 -4.41
CA ALA A 363 -11.70 3.23 -4.65
C ALA A 363 -11.95 2.41 -3.37
N VAL A 364 -11.37 2.82 -2.23
CA VAL A 364 -11.60 2.15 -0.93
C VAL A 364 -13.07 2.22 -0.53
N LEU A 365 -13.68 3.39 -0.60
CA LEU A 365 -15.09 3.58 -0.24
C LEU A 365 -16.03 2.78 -1.14
N ASN A 366 -15.79 2.77 -2.46
CA ASN A 366 -16.56 1.96 -3.40
C ASN A 366 -16.45 0.46 -3.10
N MET A 367 -15.26 -0.03 -2.80
CA MET A 367 -15.07 -1.43 -2.47
C MET A 367 -15.79 -1.80 -1.18
N ASN A 368 -15.68 -0.97 -0.14
CA ASN A 368 -16.37 -1.20 1.14
C ASN A 368 -17.89 -1.23 0.94
N LYS A 369 -18.47 -0.31 0.13
CA LYS A 369 -19.90 -0.35 -0.23
C LYS A 369 -20.26 -1.64 -0.97
N THR A 370 -19.38 -2.14 -1.84
CA THR A 370 -19.67 -3.29 -2.71
C THR A 370 -19.59 -4.62 -1.97
N ASP A 371 -18.61 -4.81 -1.09
CA ASP A 371 -18.32 -6.09 -0.44
C ASP A 371 -18.59 -6.10 1.08
N GLY A 372 -19.07 -4.97 1.65
CA GLY A 372 -19.30 -4.81 3.08
C GLY A 372 -18.01 -4.76 3.91
N GLY A 373 -16.89 -4.47 3.28
CA GLY A 373 -15.59 -4.35 3.94
C GLY A 373 -15.46 -3.08 4.79
N HIS A 374 -14.44 -3.07 5.62
CA HIS A 374 -14.08 -1.98 6.52
C HIS A 374 -12.61 -1.55 6.31
N ARG A 375 -12.18 -1.54 5.04
CA ARG A 375 -10.85 -1.02 4.66
C ARG A 375 -10.75 0.44 5.07
N LYS A 376 -9.56 0.84 5.48
CA LYS A 376 -9.24 2.19 5.92
C LYS A 376 -8.24 2.80 4.95
N PHE A 377 -8.35 4.10 4.73
CA PHE A 377 -7.39 4.82 3.92
C PHE A 377 -6.66 5.90 4.72
N ILE A 378 -5.38 6.08 4.37
CA ILE A 378 -4.56 7.20 4.83
C ILE A 378 -4.03 7.87 3.56
N LEU A 379 -4.46 9.10 3.32
CA LEU A 379 -4.00 9.92 2.21
C LEU A 379 -3.09 11.03 2.71
N VAL A 380 -1.99 11.29 2.00
CA VAL A 380 -1.14 12.46 2.26
C VAL A 380 -1.01 13.27 0.98
N GLU A 381 -1.25 14.58 1.08
CA GLU A 381 -1.11 15.54 -0.01
C GLU A 381 -0.41 16.81 0.47
N MET A 382 0.70 17.16 -0.18
CA MET A 382 1.50 18.32 0.24
C MET A 382 1.01 19.65 -0.32
N MET A 383 0.20 19.60 -1.36
CA MET A 383 -0.27 20.79 -2.05
C MET A 383 -1.46 21.45 -1.34
N ASP A 384 -1.61 22.75 -1.57
CA ASP A 384 -2.65 23.54 -0.92
C ASP A 384 -4.07 23.11 -1.31
N TYR A 385 -4.22 22.37 -2.43
CA TYR A 385 -5.51 21.79 -2.87
C TYR A 385 -5.95 20.53 -2.09
N ALA A 386 -5.18 20.06 -1.11
CA ALA A 386 -5.53 18.88 -0.32
C ALA A 386 -6.95 18.93 0.27
N ASP A 387 -7.41 20.11 0.71
CA ASP A 387 -8.78 20.28 1.20
C ASP A 387 -9.78 20.50 0.05
N SER A 388 -9.48 21.42 -0.88
CA SER A 388 -10.43 21.85 -1.92
C SER A 388 -10.62 20.85 -3.07
N ILE A 389 -9.68 19.91 -3.26
CA ILE A 389 -9.79 18.88 -4.30
C ILE A 389 -9.79 17.49 -3.70
N THR A 390 -8.73 17.11 -2.95
CA THR A 390 -8.58 15.74 -2.43
C THR A 390 -9.71 15.40 -1.46
N ALA A 391 -9.88 16.19 -0.40
CA ALA A 391 -10.94 15.98 0.59
C ALA A 391 -12.32 16.22 0.00
N GLU A 392 -12.48 17.25 -0.84
CA GLU A 392 -13.75 17.56 -1.48
C GLU A 392 -14.26 16.41 -2.38
N ARG A 393 -13.37 15.75 -3.14
CA ARG A 393 -13.73 14.54 -3.87
C ARG A 393 -14.27 13.46 -2.95
N VAL A 394 -13.60 13.23 -1.83
CA VAL A 394 -14.01 12.19 -0.86
C VAL A 394 -15.36 12.54 -0.23
N LYS A 395 -15.59 13.81 0.15
CA LYS A 395 -16.90 14.29 0.63
C LYS A 395 -18.02 13.98 -0.35
N ARG A 396 -17.82 14.31 -1.63
CA ARG A 396 -18.81 14.05 -2.68
C ARG A 396 -19.03 12.55 -2.93
N VAL A 397 -18.00 11.73 -2.86
CA VAL A 397 -18.14 10.28 -2.97
C VAL A 397 -18.95 9.70 -1.81
N ILE A 398 -18.71 10.17 -0.58
CA ILE A 398 -19.46 9.76 0.61
C ILE A 398 -20.94 10.14 0.48
N SER A 399 -21.24 11.39 0.08
CA SER A 399 -22.61 11.93 0.06
C SER A 399 -23.38 11.63 -1.22
N GLY A 400 -22.67 11.24 -2.29
CA GLY A 400 -23.22 11.14 -3.64
C GLY A 400 -22.99 12.40 -4.47
N TYR A 401 -22.99 12.25 -5.80
CA TYR A 401 -22.73 13.32 -6.74
C TYR A 401 -23.50 13.14 -8.07
N GLY A 402 -23.49 14.19 -8.91
CA GLY A 402 -24.24 14.21 -10.17
C GLY A 402 -25.72 14.49 -9.96
N GLU A 403 -26.45 14.68 -11.07
CA GLU A 403 -27.87 15.03 -11.05
C GLU A 403 -28.68 14.20 -12.08
N GLY A 404 -29.95 14.00 -11.79
CA GLY A 404 -30.89 13.35 -12.69
C GLY A 404 -30.43 11.93 -13.06
N LYS A 405 -30.30 11.65 -14.37
CA LYS A 405 -29.87 10.31 -14.85
C LYS A 405 -28.41 9.98 -14.60
N ASN A 406 -27.59 10.99 -14.26
CA ASN A 406 -26.17 10.84 -13.95
C ASN A 406 -25.91 10.89 -12.43
N ALA A 407 -26.94 10.88 -11.61
CA ALA A 407 -26.79 10.84 -10.15
C ALA A 407 -26.13 9.51 -9.74
N VAL A 408 -25.10 9.63 -8.90
CA VAL A 408 -24.40 8.52 -8.27
C VAL A 408 -24.68 8.57 -6.77
N GLU A 409 -25.23 7.50 -6.27
CA GLU A 409 -25.54 7.36 -4.85
C GLU A 409 -24.25 7.35 -4.02
N GLY A 410 -24.24 8.06 -2.90
CA GLY A 410 -23.13 8.09 -1.97
C GLY A 410 -22.70 6.71 -1.48
N THR A 411 -21.41 6.56 -1.25
CA THR A 411 -20.86 5.31 -0.69
C THR A 411 -21.13 5.19 0.79
N GLY A 412 -21.47 6.30 1.47
CA GLY A 412 -21.36 6.38 2.91
C GLY A 412 -19.89 6.38 3.36
N GLY A 413 -19.71 6.27 4.68
CA GLY A 413 -18.40 6.28 5.30
C GLY A 413 -18.03 7.61 5.94
N ASN A 414 -16.77 7.75 6.32
CA ASN A 414 -16.27 8.94 7.03
C ASN A 414 -14.78 9.13 6.80
N PHE A 415 -14.26 10.30 7.19
CA PHE A 415 -12.83 10.56 7.34
C PHE A 415 -12.58 11.72 8.29
N SER A 416 -11.35 11.83 8.80
CA SER A 416 -10.85 13.02 9.49
C SER A 416 -9.74 13.68 8.68
N PHE A 417 -9.78 15.02 8.63
CA PHE A 417 -8.79 15.85 7.95
C PHE A 417 -7.79 16.40 8.95
N TYR A 418 -6.50 16.28 8.62
CA TYR A 418 -5.39 16.67 9.48
C TYR A 418 -4.44 17.62 8.78
N ASP A 419 -3.83 18.50 9.56
CA ASP A 419 -2.61 19.22 9.19
C ASP A 419 -1.42 18.64 9.96
N LEU A 420 -0.22 18.86 9.43
CA LEU A 420 1.01 18.67 10.20
C LEU A 420 1.13 19.80 11.24
N GLY A 421 1.13 19.42 12.49
CA GLY A 421 1.32 20.33 13.61
C GLY A 421 2.77 20.48 14.03
N ASP A 422 2.98 20.85 15.28
CA ASP A 422 4.30 21.08 15.85
C ASP A 422 5.15 19.80 15.93
N THR A 423 6.46 20.00 16.05
CA THR A 423 7.40 18.90 16.33
C THR A 423 7.29 18.43 17.76
N LEU A 424 7.47 17.13 17.99
CA LEU A 424 7.49 16.51 19.32
C LEU A 424 8.71 16.91 20.16
N LEU A 425 9.82 17.22 19.51
CA LEU A 425 11.01 17.78 20.13
C LEU A 425 11.25 19.19 19.61
N LEU A 426 11.66 20.07 20.50
CA LEU A 426 12.13 21.43 20.18
C LEU A 426 13.56 21.37 19.61
N PRO A 427 14.06 22.45 18.98
CA PRO A 427 15.43 22.49 18.45
C PRO A 427 16.54 22.28 19.48
N ASP A 428 16.26 22.53 20.76
CA ASP A 428 17.18 22.31 21.88
C ASP A 428 17.16 20.85 22.39
N GLY A 429 16.35 19.96 21.78
CA GLY A 429 16.18 18.57 22.14
C GLY A 429 15.19 18.30 23.27
N ASN A 430 14.57 19.33 23.83
CA ASN A 430 13.53 19.17 24.83
C ASN A 430 12.19 18.79 24.22
N LEU A 431 11.35 18.09 25.01
CA LEU A 431 9.97 17.80 24.63
C LEU A 431 9.17 19.09 24.41
N ASN A 432 8.41 19.13 23.33
CA ASN A 432 7.41 20.16 23.11
C ASN A 432 6.13 19.81 23.89
N GLU A 433 6.02 20.31 25.10
CA GLU A 433 4.88 20.04 25.99
C GLU A 433 3.54 20.60 25.48
N ASN A 434 3.54 21.40 24.39
CA ASN A 434 2.32 21.95 23.79
C ASN A 434 1.57 20.92 22.91
N VAL A 435 2.25 19.86 22.46
CA VAL A 435 1.65 18.85 21.58
C VAL A 435 0.67 17.90 22.28
N GLY A 436 0.61 17.94 23.60
CA GLY A 436 -0.29 17.11 24.41
C GLY A 436 0.30 15.77 24.83
N GLU A 437 -0.07 15.33 26.04
CA GLU A 437 0.51 14.13 26.68
C GLU A 437 0.31 12.85 25.88
N ALA A 438 -0.87 12.62 25.31
CA ALA A 438 -1.16 11.41 24.55
C ALA A 438 -0.19 11.20 23.38
N LYS A 439 0.13 12.27 22.65
CA LYS A 439 1.08 12.23 21.51
C LYS A 439 2.52 11.99 21.98
N ILE A 440 2.87 12.55 23.14
CA ILE A 440 4.19 12.31 23.75
C ILE A 440 4.30 10.85 24.19
N ARG A 441 3.25 10.25 24.76
CA ARG A 441 3.21 8.83 25.17
C ARG A 441 3.39 7.91 23.97
N ASP A 442 2.67 8.14 22.87
CA ASP A 442 2.82 7.39 21.60
C ASP A 442 4.26 7.44 21.11
N TYR A 443 4.88 8.62 21.14
CA TYR A 443 6.26 8.83 20.69
C TYR A 443 7.28 8.10 21.58
N ILE A 444 7.16 8.21 22.90
CA ILE A 444 8.07 7.55 23.85
C ILE A 444 7.99 6.04 23.70
N TRP A 445 6.77 5.48 23.66
CA TRP A 445 6.57 4.06 23.41
C TRP A 445 7.27 3.60 22.12
N TYR A 446 6.98 4.27 21.02
CA TYR A 446 7.57 3.92 19.72
C TYR A 446 9.11 4.08 19.71
N THR A 447 9.64 5.11 20.35
CA THR A 447 11.09 5.35 20.39
C THR A 447 11.82 4.23 21.12
N GLU A 448 11.22 3.69 22.18
CA GLU A 448 11.79 2.62 22.98
C GLU A 448 11.63 1.25 22.34
N THR A 449 10.46 0.94 21.83
CA THR A 449 10.09 -0.42 21.40
C THR A 449 10.23 -0.64 19.90
N LYS A 450 10.10 0.43 19.10
CA LYS A 450 9.86 0.38 17.65
C LYS A 450 8.57 -0.37 17.28
N GLU A 451 7.64 -0.44 18.20
CA GLU A 451 6.34 -1.06 18.01
C GLU A 451 5.25 0.03 18.03
N PRO A 452 4.19 -0.09 17.20
CA PRO A 452 3.08 0.84 17.25
C PRO A 452 2.38 0.82 18.62
N MET A 453 1.93 2.00 19.10
CA MET A 453 1.10 2.06 20.30
C MET A 453 -0.28 1.46 20.02
N MET A 454 -0.71 0.55 20.88
CA MET A 454 -2.05 -0.05 20.80
C MET A 454 -3.00 0.67 21.75
N ASP A 455 -4.22 0.98 21.28
CA ASP A 455 -5.21 1.81 22.02
C ASP A 455 -5.78 1.16 23.30
N SER A 456 -5.35 -0.05 23.69
CA SER A 456 -6.03 -0.87 24.69
C SER A 456 -5.28 -1.11 25.99
N VAL A 457 -4.43 -0.20 26.45
CA VAL A 457 -3.84 -0.35 27.80
C VAL A 457 -4.68 0.42 28.82
N SER A 458 -5.92 -0.04 29.02
CA SER A 458 -6.69 0.35 30.20
C SER A 458 -6.18 -0.45 31.39
N THR A 459 -5.25 0.11 32.12
CA THR A 459 -4.84 -0.43 33.42
C THR A 459 -5.13 0.59 34.50
N ASP A 460 -5.28 0.13 35.76
CA ASP A 460 -5.33 0.99 36.94
C ASP A 460 -4.00 1.71 37.21
N GLU A 461 -3.08 1.71 36.23
CA GLU A 461 -1.74 2.29 36.31
C GLU A 461 -1.62 3.49 35.35
N PRO A 462 -1.78 4.73 35.83
CA PRO A 462 -1.93 5.91 34.96
C PRO A 462 -0.71 6.26 34.11
N TYR A 463 0.49 5.82 34.53
CA TYR A 463 1.76 6.12 33.85
C TYR A 463 2.31 4.94 33.04
N TYR A 464 1.64 3.81 33.07
CA TYR A 464 2.02 2.64 32.30
C TYR A 464 1.79 2.84 30.80
N LEU A 465 2.80 2.54 29.99
CA LEU A 465 2.72 2.61 28.53
C LEU A 465 2.39 1.25 27.90
N GLY A 466 2.96 0.18 28.45
CA GLY A 466 2.81 -1.16 27.90
C GLY A 466 3.98 -2.06 28.30
N THR A 467 3.94 -3.32 27.85
CA THR A 467 5.04 -4.29 27.96
C THR A 467 5.46 -4.76 26.56
N SER A 468 6.76 -4.74 26.28
CA SER A 468 7.36 -5.32 25.09
C SER A 468 8.57 -6.15 25.49
N ARG A 469 8.68 -7.38 24.94
CA ARG A 469 9.82 -8.32 25.19
C ARG A 469 10.17 -8.47 26.66
N ASP A 470 9.16 -8.73 27.51
CA ASP A 470 9.25 -8.87 28.97
C ASP A 470 9.74 -7.63 29.73
N THR A 471 9.77 -6.46 29.09
CA THR A 471 10.10 -5.18 29.72
C THR A 471 8.84 -4.31 29.79
N ALA A 472 8.53 -3.79 30.99
CA ALA A 472 7.44 -2.85 31.23
C ALA A 472 7.94 -1.41 31.12
N TYR A 473 7.16 -0.57 30.48
CA TYR A 473 7.50 0.83 30.20
C TYR A 473 6.55 1.76 30.94
N TYR A 474 7.11 2.78 31.59
CA TYR A 474 6.38 3.80 32.33
C TYR A 474 6.85 5.18 31.90
N PHE A 475 5.89 6.09 31.72
CA PHE A 475 6.14 7.51 31.46
C PHE A 475 5.51 8.32 32.57
N TYR A 476 6.26 8.51 33.69
CA TYR A 476 5.84 9.30 34.85
C TYR A 476 6.04 10.78 34.55
N TYR A 477 5.06 11.35 33.87
CA TYR A 477 5.05 12.72 33.42
C TYR A 477 3.82 13.46 33.93
N LYS A 478 4.04 14.70 34.35
CA LYS A 478 3.02 15.67 34.69
C LYS A 478 3.45 17.04 34.15
N LYS A 479 2.63 17.70 33.36
CA LYS A 479 2.97 18.95 32.66
C LYS A 479 3.44 20.08 33.58
N LYS A 480 2.87 20.20 34.79
CA LYS A 480 3.11 21.31 35.72
C LYS A 480 3.78 20.92 37.03
N GLU A 481 4.30 19.73 37.14
CA GLU A 481 4.92 19.21 38.33
C GLU A 481 6.19 18.45 37.96
N ILE A 482 7.23 18.58 38.79
CA ILE A 482 8.43 17.75 38.69
C ILE A 482 8.09 16.36 39.20
N THR A 483 8.35 15.34 38.42
CA THR A 483 8.14 13.94 38.77
C THR A 483 9.46 13.29 39.24
N THR A 484 9.38 12.46 40.26
CA THR A 484 10.54 11.80 40.84
C THR A 484 10.30 10.30 40.92
N LEU A 485 11.20 9.51 40.32
CA LEU A 485 11.25 8.07 40.53
C LEU A 485 11.80 7.82 41.95
N ASP A 486 10.91 7.48 42.86
CA ASP A 486 11.15 7.17 44.26
C ASP A 486 10.39 5.91 44.70
N TYR A 487 10.45 5.55 45.96
CA TYR A 487 9.77 4.36 46.49
C TYR A 487 8.25 4.49 46.48
N ASP A 488 7.73 5.72 46.62
CA ASP A 488 6.29 5.97 46.56
C ASP A 488 5.74 5.68 45.18
N PHE A 489 6.44 6.16 44.14
CA PHE A 489 6.10 5.81 42.76
C PHE A 489 6.22 4.29 42.50
N LEU A 490 7.32 3.65 42.95
CA LEU A 490 7.50 2.21 42.76
C LEU A 490 6.39 1.38 43.43
N SER A 491 5.81 1.86 44.52
CA SER A 491 4.68 1.19 45.17
C SER A 491 3.41 1.16 44.30
N THR A 492 3.30 2.04 43.31
CA THR A 492 2.18 2.12 42.36
C THR A 492 2.33 1.18 41.17
N VAL A 493 3.52 0.66 40.93
CA VAL A 493 3.83 -0.28 39.84
C VAL A 493 3.25 -1.66 40.17
N LYS A 494 2.25 -2.10 39.40
CA LYS A 494 1.55 -3.37 39.61
C LYS A 494 1.95 -4.42 38.60
N THR A 495 2.31 -4.01 37.38
CA THR A 495 2.70 -4.90 36.30
C THR A 495 4.02 -5.60 36.62
N LYS A 496 4.02 -6.95 36.53
CA LYS A 496 5.23 -7.77 36.73
C LYS A 496 5.91 -8.00 35.38
N ALA A 497 7.19 -7.65 35.29
CA ALA A 497 8.03 -7.83 34.11
C ALA A 497 9.45 -8.25 34.52
N ALA A 498 10.23 -8.77 33.58
CA ALA A 498 11.63 -9.10 33.81
C ALA A 498 12.52 -7.85 33.93
N GLY A 499 12.12 -6.73 33.34
CA GLY A 499 12.79 -5.44 33.44
C GLY A 499 11.80 -4.27 33.33
N TYR A 500 12.27 -3.10 33.70
CA TYR A 500 11.46 -1.88 33.70
C TYR A 500 12.25 -0.72 33.09
N ILE A 501 11.61 0.05 32.22
CA ILE A 501 12.10 1.35 31.75
C ILE A 501 11.14 2.41 32.25
N ILE A 502 11.63 3.32 33.07
CA ILE A 502 10.81 4.33 33.75
C ILE A 502 11.36 5.71 33.43
N TYR A 503 10.52 6.54 32.81
CA TYR A 503 10.79 7.95 32.58
C TYR A 503 10.24 8.79 33.72
N ALA A 504 11.09 9.67 34.27
CA ALA A 504 10.71 10.72 35.21
C ALA A 504 11.70 11.90 35.09
N ASP A 505 11.42 13.04 35.75
CA ASP A 505 12.35 14.19 35.74
C ASP A 505 13.58 13.95 36.60
N LEU A 506 13.37 13.34 37.76
CA LEU A 506 14.40 13.04 38.76
C LEU A 506 14.34 11.57 39.20
N CYS A 507 15.41 11.10 39.79
CA CYS A 507 15.46 9.80 40.46
C CYS A 507 16.19 9.93 41.79
N THR A 508 15.63 9.38 42.88
CA THR A 508 16.23 9.36 44.23
C THR A 508 16.65 7.96 44.63
N ILE A 509 16.40 6.95 43.80
CA ILE A 509 16.78 5.56 44.05
C ILE A 509 18.26 5.36 43.64
N SER A 510 19.02 4.63 44.44
CA SER A 510 20.42 4.35 44.16
C SER A 510 20.59 3.46 42.93
N ASP A 511 21.73 3.62 42.23
CA ASP A 511 22.05 2.79 41.06
C ASP A 511 22.15 1.28 41.42
N GLU A 512 22.53 0.95 42.64
CA GLU A 512 22.59 -0.43 43.11
C GLU A 512 21.19 -1.04 43.21
N GLU A 513 20.25 -0.31 43.73
CA GLU A 513 18.83 -0.75 43.85
C GLU A 513 18.14 -0.81 42.51
N LEU A 514 18.35 0.17 41.63
CA LEU A 514 17.84 0.14 40.27
C LEU A 514 18.31 -1.13 39.53
N LYS A 515 19.60 -1.45 39.63
CA LYS A 515 20.16 -2.70 39.06
C LYS A 515 19.55 -3.95 39.69
N LYS A 516 19.38 -3.98 41.02
CA LYS A 516 18.80 -5.12 41.76
C LYS A 516 17.38 -5.44 41.27
N TRP A 517 16.61 -4.43 40.91
CA TRP A 517 15.21 -4.57 40.43
C TRP A 517 15.08 -4.56 38.93
N ASN A 518 16.20 -4.53 38.20
CA ASN A 518 16.28 -4.45 36.75
C ASN A 518 15.47 -3.24 36.19
N ILE A 519 15.67 -2.09 36.84
CA ILE A 519 15.05 -0.82 36.43
C ILE A 519 16.06 0.05 35.70
N THR A 520 15.70 0.53 34.51
CA THR A 520 16.43 1.57 33.78
C THR A 520 15.67 2.88 33.94
N PHE A 521 16.28 3.82 34.67
CA PHE A 521 15.77 5.18 34.73
C PHE A 521 16.16 5.96 33.48
N LYS A 522 15.20 6.69 32.91
CA LYS A 522 15.43 7.65 31.82
C LYS A 522 14.87 9.02 32.20
N LYS A 523 15.73 10.03 32.09
CA LYS A 523 15.32 11.40 32.36
C LYS A 523 14.42 11.90 31.21
N ILE A 524 13.27 12.51 31.58
CA ILE A 524 12.42 13.20 30.61
C ILE A 524 13.20 14.39 30.03
N PRO A 525 13.33 14.52 28.71
CA PRO A 525 14.06 15.62 28.10
C PRO A 525 13.23 16.90 28.15
N ARG A 526 13.26 17.60 29.29
CA ARG A 526 12.64 18.92 29.48
C ARG A 526 13.43 19.77 30.47
N ASP A 527 13.24 21.07 30.39
CA ASP A 527 13.83 22.04 31.31
C ASP A 527 12.98 22.15 32.57
N ILE A 528 13.36 21.41 33.60
CA ILE A 528 12.66 21.37 34.88
C ILE A 528 12.74 22.72 35.65
N ALA A 529 13.63 23.64 35.26
CA ALA A 529 13.68 24.98 35.87
C ALA A 529 12.50 25.86 35.43
N LYS A 530 11.76 25.48 34.41
CA LYS A 530 10.58 26.15 33.89
C LYS A 530 9.26 25.53 34.36
N VAL A 531 9.33 24.42 35.08
CA VAL A 531 8.18 23.73 35.68
C VAL A 531 7.89 24.30 37.10
#